data_5ccecef02f8d2bf68410af2ba44ca19c
#
_entry.id   5ccecef02f8d2bf68410af2ba44ca19c
#
_cell.length_a   1.000
_cell.length_b   1.000
_cell.length_c   1.000
_cell.angle_alpha   90.00
_cell.angle_beta   90.00
_cell.angle_gamma   90.00
#
_symmetry.space_group_name_H-M   'P 1'
#
loop_
_entity.id
_entity.type
_entity.pdbx_description
1 polymer ?
#
loop_
_entity_poly.entity_id
_entity_poly.type
_entity_poly.pdbx_seq_one_letter_code
_entity_poly.pdbx_strand_id
1 'polypeptide(L)'
;MPEIVIWISSGLALILGGVIKGALGVGLPLVSVPVLALWLPTGRAIGVLSVPVILSNLVQAKEGSDLGSAWTRFKGLIITQLIATVLAVRMTADISPQHLNMLVSIAVFAAVALMWLQPAFEIRNDDERRTSIFVGAVAGTLGGVSSLTGPVLITYLMALQLKRDEFVRSISR
;
A
#
# COMPACT_ATOMS: atom_id res chain seq x y z
N MET A 1 8.59 15.51 25.70
CA MET A 1 9.56 14.44 25.41
C MET A 1 10.74 15.05 24.66
N PRO A 2 11.98 14.59 24.84
CA PRO A 2 13.10 15.15 24.12
C PRO A 2 12.93 14.93 22.62
N GLU A 3 13.13 15.97 21.82
CA GLU A 3 12.99 15.94 20.35
C GLU A 3 13.82 14.82 19.71
N ILE A 4 14.94 14.47 20.34
CA ILE A 4 15.82 13.41 19.89
C ILE A 4 15.13 12.03 19.83
N VAL A 5 14.18 11.74 20.73
CA VAL A 5 13.41 10.49 20.73
C VAL A 5 12.49 10.41 19.51
N ILE A 6 11.90 11.56 19.14
CA ILE A 6 11.04 11.66 17.94
C ILE A 6 11.85 11.38 16.69
N TRP A 7 13.02 12.00 16.56
CA TRP A 7 13.90 11.81 15.39
C TRP A 7 14.44 10.38 15.30
N ILE A 8 14.88 9.80 16.43
CA ILE A 8 15.39 8.43 16.45
C ILE A 8 14.30 7.42 16.11
N SER A 9 13.13 7.50 16.75
CA SER A 9 12.03 6.55 16.52
C SER A 9 11.49 6.64 15.09
N SER A 10 11.37 7.86 14.56
CA SER A 10 10.94 8.09 13.16
C SER A 10 11.98 7.55 12.17
N GLY A 11 13.26 7.80 12.42
CA GLY A 11 14.35 7.28 11.59
C GLY A 11 14.40 5.75 11.60
N LEU A 12 14.29 5.12 12.75
CA LEU A 12 14.23 3.66 12.87
C LEU A 12 13.01 3.07 12.15
N ALA A 13 11.84 3.71 12.28
CA ALA A 13 10.64 3.25 11.59
C ALA A 13 10.78 3.33 10.06
N LEU A 14 11.40 4.39 9.54
CA LEU A 14 11.68 4.52 8.10
C LEU A 14 12.69 3.48 7.61
N ILE A 15 13.74 3.21 8.38
CA ILE A 15 14.74 2.19 8.04
C ILE A 15 14.10 0.80 8.04
N LEU A 16 13.39 0.44 9.11
CA LEU A 16 12.71 -0.86 9.21
C LEU A 16 11.64 -1.02 8.12
N GLY A 17 10.83 0.01 7.92
CA GLY A 17 9.83 0.01 6.83
C GLY A 17 10.48 -0.10 5.45
N GLY A 18 11.62 0.54 5.24
CA GLY A 18 12.42 0.45 4.01
C GLY A 18 13.00 -0.95 3.78
N VAL A 19 13.55 -1.58 4.82
CA VAL A 19 14.04 -2.98 4.75
C VAL A 19 12.91 -3.94 4.40
N ILE A 20 11.77 -3.82 5.10
CA ILE A 20 10.59 -4.66 4.82
C ILE A 20 10.10 -4.43 3.39
N LYS A 21 10.04 -3.18 2.94
CA LYS A 21 9.66 -2.85 1.56
C LYS A 21 10.65 -3.41 0.55
N GLY A 22 11.95 -3.35 0.82
CA GLY A 22 12.97 -3.94 -0.04
C GLY A 22 12.86 -5.45 -0.17
N ALA A 23 12.51 -6.15 0.93
CA ALA A 23 12.35 -7.60 0.95
C ALA A 23 11.03 -8.08 0.33
N LEU A 24 9.93 -7.39 0.59
CA LEU A 24 8.57 -7.80 0.23
C LEU A 24 7.97 -6.98 -0.93
N GLY A 25 8.65 -5.94 -1.40
CA GLY A 25 8.14 -5.00 -2.40
C GLY A 25 7.15 -3.96 -1.85
N VAL A 26 6.63 -4.16 -0.63
CA VAL A 26 5.64 -3.31 0.05
C VAL A 26 5.94 -3.24 1.55
N GLY A 27 5.27 -2.33 2.28
CA GLY A 27 5.30 -2.34 3.76
C GLY A 27 5.90 -1.10 4.41
N LEU A 28 6.54 -0.19 3.67
CA LEU A 28 7.10 1.03 4.25
C LEU A 28 6.03 1.81 5.05
N PRO A 29 4.83 2.11 4.51
CA PRO A 29 3.80 2.79 5.28
C PRO A 29 3.24 1.94 6.44
N LEU A 30 3.19 0.62 6.30
CA LEU A 30 2.64 -0.29 7.32
C LEU A 30 3.35 -0.13 8.68
N VAL A 31 4.66 0.06 8.65
CA VAL A 31 5.48 0.26 9.85
C VAL A 31 5.59 1.74 10.22
N SER A 32 5.82 2.58 9.21
CA SER A 32 6.19 3.97 9.46
C SER A 32 4.97 4.86 9.81
N VAL A 33 3.77 4.61 9.25
CA VAL A 33 2.58 5.41 9.57
C VAL A 33 2.21 5.32 11.05
N PRO A 34 2.07 4.13 11.66
CA PRO A 34 1.74 4.03 13.08
C PRO A 34 2.77 4.70 14.00
N VAL A 35 4.06 4.53 13.70
CA VAL A 35 5.14 5.13 14.53
C VAL A 35 5.15 6.65 14.40
N LEU A 36 5.06 7.19 13.18
CA LEU A 36 5.02 8.63 12.98
C LEU A 36 3.75 9.26 13.55
N ALA A 37 2.63 8.54 13.55
CA ALA A 37 1.35 9.01 14.12
C ALA A 37 1.38 9.14 15.65
N LEU A 38 2.38 8.58 16.34
CA LEU A 38 2.60 8.82 17.77
C LEU A 38 3.04 10.27 18.06
N TRP A 39 3.66 10.92 17.07
CA TRP A 39 4.29 12.24 17.24
C TRP A 39 3.67 13.32 16.34
N LEU A 40 3.11 12.92 15.20
CA LEU A 40 2.53 13.80 14.21
C LEU A 40 1.03 13.51 14.04
N PRO A 41 0.21 14.52 13.73
CA PRO A 41 -1.14 14.27 13.23
C PRO A 41 -1.08 13.27 12.07
N THR A 42 -1.95 12.24 12.07
CA THR A 42 -1.89 11.12 11.11
C THR A 42 -1.85 11.57 9.66
N GLY A 43 -2.61 12.61 9.29
CA GLY A 43 -2.56 13.18 7.95
C GLY A 43 -1.18 13.73 7.57
N ARG A 44 -0.46 14.34 8.51
CA ARG A 44 0.93 14.79 8.29
C ARG A 44 1.91 13.63 8.20
N ALA A 45 1.73 12.60 9.03
CA ALA A 45 2.54 11.39 8.97
C ALA A 45 2.44 10.73 7.59
N ILE A 46 1.22 10.59 7.05
CA ILE A 46 0.97 10.07 5.70
C ILE A 46 1.60 10.97 4.64
N GLY A 47 1.44 12.29 4.76
CA GLY A 47 2.01 13.26 3.82
C GLY A 47 3.53 13.20 3.75
N VAL A 48 4.21 13.12 4.89
CA VAL A 48 5.70 13.00 4.95
C VAL A 48 6.18 11.70 4.30
N LEU A 49 5.43 10.61 4.48
CA LEU A 49 5.77 9.32 3.88
C LEU A 49 5.55 9.25 2.37
N SER A 50 4.75 10.15 1.80
CA SER A 50 4.47 10.15 0.35
C SER A 50 5.75 10.29 -0.47
N VAL A 51 6.72 11.11 -0.04
CA VAL A 51 7.98 11.31 -0.76
C VAL A 51 8.84 10.03 -0.80
N PRO A 52 9.21 9.39 0.33
CA PRO A 52 9.99 8.16 0.29
C PRO A 52 9.25 6.99 -0.38
N VAL A 53 7.92 6.95 -0.29
CA VAL A 53 7.10 5.94 -0.99
C VAL A 53 7.18 6.13 -2.50
N ILE A 54 7.02 7.36 -3.00
CA ILE A 54 7.12 7.65 -4.44
C ILE A 54 8.52 7.33 -4.94
N LEU A 55 9.57 7.79 -4.26
CA LEU A 55 10.95 7.55 -4.66
C LEU A 55 11.28 6.05 -4.71
N SER A 56 10.90 5.30 -3.67
CA SER A 56 11.13 3.85 -3.63
C SER A 56 10.35 3.10 -4.71
N ASN A 57 9.11 3.53 -5.02
CA ASN A 57 8.34 2.94 -6.10
C ASN A 57 8.94 3.25 -7.48
N LEU A 58 9.49 4.45 -7.69
CA LEU A 58 10.18 4.81 -8.93
C LEU A 58 11.45 3.98 -9.14
N VAL A 59 12.21 3.72 -8.07
CA VAL A 59 13.38 2.83 -8.15
C VAL A 59 12.96 1.42 -8.52
N GLN A 60 11.97 0.87 -7.81
CA GLN A 60 11.44 -0.47 -8.11
C GLN A 60 10.87 -0.59 -9.52
N ALA A 61 10.18 0.45 -10.01
CA ALA A 61 9.64 0.46 -11.38
C ALA A 61 10.73 0.41 -12.46
N LYS A 62 11.91 0.99 -12.20
CA LYS A 62 13.06 0.93 -13.13
C LYS A 62 13.71 -0.45 -13.20
N GLU A 63 13.62 -1.24 -12.15
CA GLU A 63 14.15 -2.60 -12.11
C GLU A 63 13.27 -3.60 -12.88
N GLY A 64 12.01 -3.24 -13.16
CA GLY A 64 11.07 -4.06 -13.90
C GLY A 64 11.32 -4.04 -15.42
N SER A 65 11.38 -5.20 -16.06
CA SER A 65 11.79 -5.36 -17.46
C SER A 65 10.69 -5.19 -18.52
N ASP A 66 9.38 -5.26 -18.16
CA ASP A 66 8.27 -5.21 -19.12
C ASP A 66 7.04 -4.48 -18.59
N LEU A 67 7.10 -3.14 -18.64
CA LEU A 67 6.00 -2.27 -18.24
C LEU A 67 4.78 -2.38 -19.18
N GLY A 68 4.99 -2.74 -20.44
CA GLY A 68 3.92 -2.80 -21.45
C GLY A 68 2.93 -3.93 -21.17
N SER A 69 3.43 -5.13 -20.89
CA SER A 69 2.58 -6.29 -20.58
C SER A 69 1.83 -6.12 -19.27
N ALA A 70 2.50 -5.58 -18.24
CA ALA A 70 1.85 -5.29 -16.96
C ALA A 70 0.75 -4.23 -17.11
N TRP A 71 0.97 -3.19 -17.89
CA TRP A 71 -0.04 -2.17 -18.17
C TRP A 71 -1.27 -2.78 -18.85
N THR A 72 -1.07 -3.56 -19.91
CA THR A 72 -2.20 -4.17 -20.64
C THR A 72 -3.04 -5.10 -19.77
N ARG A 73 -2.41 -5.87 -18.89
CA ARG A 73 -3.08 -6.80 -17.99
C ARG A 73 -3.76 -6.08 -16.81
N PHE A 74 -3.07 -5.16 -16.14
CA PHE A 74 -3.50 -4.57 -14.88
C PHE A 74 -4.07 -3.15 -15.01
N LYS A 75 -4.27 -2.62 -16.22
CA LYS A 75 -4.81 -1.26 -16.42
C LYS A 75 -6.13 -1.01 -15.68
N GLY A 76 -7.02 -2.01 -15.62
CA GLY A 76 -8.28 -1.91 -14.88
C GLY A 76 -8.07 -1.68 -13.40
N LEU A 77 -7.17 -2.46 -12.78
CA LEU A 77 -6.76 -2.33 -11.39
C LEU A 77 -6.13 -0.96 -11.12
N ILE A 78 -5.16 -0.56 -11.95
CA ILE A 78 -4.41 0.69 -11.78
C ILE A 78 -5.34 1.90 -11.87
N ILE A 79 -6.19 1.96 -12.89
CA ILE A 79 -7.11 3.09 -13.09
C ILE A 79 -8.11 3.17 -11.94
N THR A 80 -8.71 2.04 -11.56
CA THR A 80 -9.70 2.01 -10.46
C THR A 80 -9.04 2.36 -9.13
N GLN A 81 -7.82 1.88 -8.88
CA GLN A 81 -7.06 2.22 -7.69
C GLN A 81 -6.76 3.72 -7.62
N LEU A 82 -6.31 4.34 -8.71
CA LEU A 82 -6.05 5.78 -8.76
C LEU A 82 -7.32 6.60 -8.49
N ILE A 83 -8.42 6.27 -9.14
CA ILE A 83 -9.71 6.94 -8.94
C ILE A 83 -10.17 6.80 -7.49
N ALA A 84 -10.17 5.58 -6.96
CA ALA A 84 -10.58 5.30 -5.58
C ALA A 84 -9.67 6.00 -4.56
N THR A 85 -8.36 6.07 -4.80
CA THR A 85 -7.42 6.81 -3.94
C THR A 85 -7.74 8.29 -3.92
N VAL A 86 -7.94 8.92 -5.09
CA VAL A 86 -8.28 10.36 -5.17
C VAL A 86 -9.60 10.65 -4.46
N LEU A 87 -10.61 9.81 -4.67
CA LEU A 87 -11.91 9.95 -4.00
C LEU A 87 -11.78 9.79 -2.49
N ALA A 88 -11.08 8.77 -2.02
CA ALA A 88 -10.87 8.52 -0.60
C ALA A 88 -10.11 9.68 0.08
N VAL A 89 -9.04 10.20 -0.54
CA VAL A 89 -8.30 11.36 -0.03
C VAL A 89 -9.22 12.58 0.06
N ARG A 90 -10.04 12.85 -0.95
CA ARG A 90 -10.97 13.98 -0.91
C ARG A 90 -12.04 13.81 0.17
N MET A 91 -12.60 12.62 0.31
CA MET A 91 -13.62 12.33 1.34
C MET A 91 -13.05 12.40 2.77
N THR A 92 -11.76 12.14 2.94
CA THR A 92 -11.11 12.17 4.26
C THR A 92 -10.48 13.52 4.59
N ALA A 93 -10.40 14.47 3.64
CA ALA A 93 -9.78 15.77 3.83
C ALA A 93 -10.41 16.60 4.96
N ASP A 94 -11.74 16.51 5.13
CA ASP A 94 -12.52 17.26 6.10
C ASP A 94 -12.85 16.44 7.36
N ILE A 95 -12.35 15.19 7.46
CA ILE A 95 -12.59 14.33 8.63
C ILE A 95 -11.74 14.79 9.81
N SER A 96 -12.35 14.82 11.00
CA SER A 96 -11.61 15.17 12.22
C SER A 96 -10.45 14.21 12.50
N PRO A 97 -9.35 14.69 13.11
CA PRO A 97 -8.17 13.86 13.38
C PRO A 97 -8.48 12.56 14.14
N GLN A 98 -9.45 12.58 15.05
CA GLN A 98 -9.85 11.40 15.83
C GLN A 98 -10.49 10.33 14.94
N HIS A 99 -11.40 10.70 14.05
CA HIS A 99 -12.03 9.77 13.12
C HIS A 99 -11.02 9.25 12.07
N LEU A 100 -10.10 10.12 11.62
CA LEU A 100 -9.04 9.69 10.71
C LEU A 100 -8.12 8.65 11.38
N ASN A 101 -7.72 8.87 12.64
CA ASN A 101 -6.92 7.93 13.41
C ASN A 101 -7.64 6.58 13.57
N MET A 102 -8.93 6.59 13.83
CA MET A 102 -9.74 5.38 13.93
C MET A 102 -9.79 4.63 12.59
N LEU A 103 -10.04 5.33 11.49
CA LEU A 103 -10.04 4.72 10.15
C LEU A 103 -8.69 4.11 9.78
N VAL A 104 -7.59 4.82 10.05
CA VAL A 104 -6.23 4.32 9.81
C VAL A 104 -5.95 3.09 10.68
N SER A 105 -6.34 3.09 11.96
CA SER A 105 -6.15 1.95 12.85
C SER A 105 -6.92 0.71 12.37
N ILE A 106 -8.16 0.89 11.93
CA ILE A 106 -8.97 -0.19 11.33
C ILE A 106 -8.29 -0.70 10.04
N ALA A 107 -7.81 0.20 9.18
CA ALA A 107 -7.13 -0.17 7.94
C ALA A 107 -5.83 -0.94 8.20
N VAL A 108 -5.04 -0.53 9.19
CA VAL A 108 -3.81 -1.25 9.61
C VAL A 108 -4.17 -2.64 10.14
N PHE A 109 -5.16 -2.73 11.02
CA PHE A 109 -5.60 -4.02 11.56
C PHE A 109 -6.11 -4.96 10.46
N ALA A 110 -6.95 -4.45 9.56
CA ALA A 110 -7.45 -5.22 8.41
C ALA A 110 -6.32 -5.68 7.48
N ALA A 111 -5.32 -4.82 7.23
CA ALA A 111 -4.15 -5.14 6.43
C ALA A 111 -3.32 -6.27 7.06
N VAL A 112 -3.05 -6.19 8.37
CA VAL A 112 -2.30 -7.22 9.11
C VAL A 112 -3.10 -8.53 9.16
N ALA A 113 -4.41 -8.46 9.42
CA ALA A 113 -5.28 -9.64 9.43
C ALA A 113 -5.31 -10.32 8.05
N LEU A 114 -5.40 -9.55 6.96
CA LEU A 114 -5.36 -10.07 5.60
C LEU A 114 -4.03 -10.78 5.30
N MET A 115 -2.91 -10.19 5.72
CA MET A 115 -1.59 -10.81 5.56
C MET A 115 -1.43 -12.07 6.41
N TRP A 116 -2.01 -12.11 7.60
CA TRP A 116 -1.89 -13.26 8.50
C TRP A 116 -2.78 -14.43 8.08
N LEU A 117 -4.01 -14.15 7.66
CA LEU A 117 -4.96 -15.17 7.22
C LEU A 117 -4.57 -15.82 5.89
N GLN A 118 -3.78 -15.13 5.05
CA GLN A 118 -3.33 -15.59 3.73
C GLN A 118 -4.42 -16.40 3.02
N PRO A 119 -5.58 -15.82 2.73
CA PRO A 119 -6.68 -16.55 2.16
C PRO A 119 -6.24 -17.18 0.83
N ALA A 120 -6.32 -18.52 0.74
CA ALA A 120 -5.98 -19.28 -0.46
C ALA A 120 -7.12 -19.13 -1.48
N PHE A 121 -7.23 -17.96 -2.09
CA PHE A 121 -8.16 -17.74 -3.21
C PHE A 121 -7.45 -18.03 -4.52
N GLU A 122 -8.10 -18.80 -5.36
CA GLU A 122 -7.72 -18.96 -6.77
C GLU A 122 -8.66 -18.12 -7.63
N ILE A 123 -8.10 -17.18 -8.38
CA ILE A 123 -8.87 -16.35 -9.31
C ILE A 123 -8.79 -17.00 -10.68
N ARG A 124 -9.96 -17.39 -11.21
CA ARG A 124 -10.06 -17.92 -12.58
C ARG A 124 -9.81 -16.79 -13.60
N ASN A 125 -9.18 -17.12 -14.70
CA ASN A 125 -8.85 -16.15 -15.76
C ASN A 125 -10.07 -15.37 -16.26
N ASP A 126 -11.26 -16.00 -16.29
CA ASP A 126 -12.51 -15.38 -16.75
C ASP A 126 -12.98 -14.24 -15.80
N ASP A 127 -12.64 -14.35 -14.51
CA ASP A 127 -13.03 -13.41 -13.47
C ASP A 127 -11.93 -12.36 -13.18
N GLU A 128 -10.72 -12.52 -13.74
CA GLU A 128 -9.57 -11.66 -13.46
C GLU A 128 -9.89 -10.18 -13.67
N ARG A 129 -10.56 -9.84 -14.77
CA ARG A 129 -10.88 -8.44 -15.10
C ARG A 129 -11.85 -7.80 -14.10
N ARG A 130 -12.87 -8.51 -13.65
CA ARG A 130 -13.85 -8.00 -12.68
C ARG A 130 -13.21 -7.88 -11.31
N THR A 131 -12.47 -8.90 -10.91
CA THR A 131 -11.77 -8.94 -9.63
C THR A 131 -10.70 -7.85 -9.57
N SER A 132 -9.97 -7.58 -10.66
CA SER A 132 -8.97 -6.52 -10.71
C SER A 132 -9.56 -5.13 -10.47
N ILE A 133 -10.74 -4.84 -11.02
CA ILE A 133 -11.45 -3.58 -10.78
C ILE A 133 -11.87 -3.46 -9.32
N PHE A 134 -12.45 -4.51 -8.76
CA PHE A 134 -12.87 -4.53 -7.35
C PHE A 134 -11.67 -4.38 -6.40
N VAL A 135 -10.61 -5.13 -6.63
CA VAL A 135 -9.37 -5.06 -5.85
C VAL A 135 -8.75 -3.68 -5.96
N GLY A 136 -8.74 -3.08 -7.15
CA GLY A 136 -8.27 -1.71 -7.36
C GLY A 136 -9.07 -0.70 -6.54
N ALA A 137 -10.40 -0.82 -6.50
CA ALA A 137 -11.25 0.04 -5.68
C ALA A 137 -10.93 -0.10 -4.17
N VAL A 138 -10.83 -1.33 -3.66
CA VAL A 138 -10.50 -1.60 -2.25
C VAL A 138 -9.10 -1.11 -1.91
N ALA A 139 -8.09 -1.47 -2.73
CA ALA A 139 -6.71 -1.05 -2.52
C ALA A 139 -6.56 0.47 -2.60
N GLY A 140 -7.26 1.12 -3.53
CA GLY A 140 -7.26 2.57 -3.68
C GLY A 140 -7.89 3.29 -2.50
N THR A 141 -9.02 2.80 -2.01
CA THR A 141 -9.69 3.37 -0.82
C THR A 141 -8.80 3.25 0.41
N LEU A 142 -8.26 2.06 0.69
CA LEU A 142 -7.32 1.85 1.80
C LEU A 142 -6.06 2.70 1.62
N GLY A 143 -5.53 2.78 0.39
CA GLY A 143 -4.37 3.60 0.08
C GLY A 143 -4.60 5.09 0.33
N GLY A 144 -5.77 5.62 -0.04
CA GLY A 144 -6.13 7.01 0.18
C GLY A 144 -6.32 7.37 1.65
N VAL A 145 -6.82 6.44 2.46
CA VAL A 145 -7.03 6.64 3.91
C VAL A 145 -5.74 6.44 4.71
N SER A 146 -4.94 5.43 4.39
CA SER A 146 -3.85 4.95 5.26
C SER A 146 -2.51 4.70 4.56
N SER A 147 -2.42 4.94 3.26
CA SER A 147 -1.28 4.55 2.40
C SER A 147 -1.00 3.04 2.33
N LEU A 148 -1.95 2.20 2.76
CA LEU A 148 -1.81 0.74 2.88
C LEU A 148 -2.43 0.00 1.68
N THR A 149 -1.88 0.16 0.49
CA THR A 149 -2.31 -0.58 -0.71
C THR A 149 -1.71 -1.99 -0.78
N GLY A 150 -0.51 -2.14 -0.27
CA GLY A 150 0.33 -3.32 -0.44
C GLY A 150 -0.31 -4.65 -0.05
N PRO A 151 -0.88 -4.81 1.16
CA PRO A 151 -1.48 -6.06 1.60
C PRO A 151 -2.56 -6.58 0.65
N VAL A 152 -3.43 -5.70 0.16
CA VAL A 152 -4.51 -6.06 -0.77
C VAL A 152 -3.94 -6.49 -2.13
N LEU A 153 -2.94 -5.74 -2.63
CA LEU A 153 -2.30 -6.05 -3.91
C LEU A 153 -1.53 -7.37 -3.85
N ILE A 154 -0.78 -7.62 -2.77
CA ILE A 154 -0.06 -8.89 -2.60
C ILE A 154 -1.04 -10.06 -2.59
N THR A 155 -2.10 -9.99 -1.78
CA THR A 155 -3.11 -11.05 -1.71
C THR A 155 -3.74 -11.32 -3.08
N TYR A 156 -4.04 -10.25 -3.83
CA TYR A 156 -4.56 -10.39 -5.19
C TYR A 156 -3.57 -11.06 -6.15
N LEU A 157 -2.30 -10.61 -6.15
CA LEU A 157 -1.27 -11.16 -7.02
C LEU A 157 -0.95 -12.63 -6.66
N MET A 158 -0.99 -12.99 -5.38
CA MET A 158 -0.86 -14.38 -4.95
C MET A 158 -2.04 -15.24 -5.42
N ALA A 159 -3.26 -14.70 -5.37
CA ALA A 159 -4.48 -15.39 -5.82
C ALA A 159 -4.51 -15.63 -7.34
N LEU A 160 -3.76 -14.86 -8.13
CA LEU A 160 -3.60 -15.06 -9.57
C LEU A 160 -2.65 -16.21 -9.93
N GLN A 161 -2.01 -16.87 -8.95
CA GLN A 161 -1.05 -17.96 -9.16
C GLN A 161 -0.01 -17.66 -10.25
N LEU A 162 0.48 -16.43 -10.28
CA LEU A 162 1.47 -16.00 -11.25
C LEU A 162 2.71 -16.89 -11.14
N LYS A 163 3.31 -17.26 -12.28
CA LYS A 163 4.62 -17.91 -12.27
C LYS A 163 5.58 -17.02 -11.48
N ARG A 164 6.50 -17.63 -10.72
CA ARG A 164 7.42 -16.93 -9.81
C ARG A 164 8.02 -15.65 -10.43
N ASP A 165 8.42 -15.74 -11.70
CA ASP A 165 9.02 -14.61 -12.41
C ASP A 165 8.02 -13.49 -12.72
N GLU A 166 6.75 -13.81 -12.99
CA GLU A 166 5.69 -12.84 -13.19
C GLU A 166 5.26 -12.20 -11.87
N PHE A 167 5.24 -12.97 -10.78
CA PHE A 167 4.93 -12.49 -9.44
C PHE A 167 5.98 -11.47 -8.96
N VAL A 168 7.27 -11.82 -9.03
CA VAL A 168 8.36 -10.91 -8.66
C VAL A 168 8.33 -9.64 -9.52
N ARG A 169 8.10 -9.78 -10.82
CA ARG A 169 7.94 -8.63 -11.73
C ARG A 169 6.75 -7.75 -11.38
N SER A 170 5.63 -8.31 -10.94
CA SER A 170 4.40 -7.55 -10.61
C SER A 170 4.48 -6.80 -9.29
N ILE A 171 5.24 -7.33 -8.31
CA ILE A 171 5.47 -6.65 -7.01
C ILE A 171 6.52 -5.54 -7.13
N SER A 172 7.52 -5.74 -7.99
CA SER A 172 8.61 -4.78 -8.19
C SER A 172 8.21 -3.59 -9.07
N ARG A 173 6.95 -3.49 -9.45
CA ARG A 173 6.37 -2.46 -10.31
C ARG A 173 5.29 -1.71 -9.58
#